data_01f55bb9cf1c0683a9eb45a5884b8b3b
#
_entry.id   01f55bb9cf1c0683a9eb45a5884b8b3b
#
_cell.length_a   1.000
_cell.length_b   1.000
_cell.length_c   1.000
_cell.angle_alpha   90.00
_cell.angle_beta   90.00
_cell.angle_gamma   90.00
#
_symmetry.space_group_name_H-M   'P 1'
#
loop_
_entity.id
_entity.type
_entity.pdbx_description
1 polymer ?
#
loop_
_entity_poly.entity_id
_entity_poly.type
_entity_poly.pdbx_seq_one_letter_code
_entity_poly.pdbx_strand_id
1 'polypeptide(L)'
;MEAVLKVGGSLAEDPASLTRLCQQLSVLARSYRILIVPGGGEFADTVRKLDKTYRLSNMFAHKMAILAMDQYGFFLSNITPNAYVSRSLEEISNSAKGTLPIFLPSKLMFREDPLEHSWDVTSDTIAAYIAGLLHAEKLILVTDVDGIFSEDPKKNVDAKLIEELSAEELQGWNMRTSVDKTLPKILVQANLDCYVVNGGYPERIKLILENKKTVCTHVTV
;
A
#
# COMPACT_ATOMS: atom_id res chain seq x y z
N MET A 1 0.58 14.80 7.03
CA MET A 1 1.15 14.01 5.89
C MET A 1 0.15 14.11 4.75
N GLU A 2 0.58 14.58 3.55
CA GLU A 2 -0.38 14.76 2.43
C GLU A 2 -0.85 13.42 1.84
N ALA A 3 0.04 12.42 1.79
CA ALA A 3 -0.38 11.05 1.47
C ALA A 3 0.57 9.99 2.01
N VAL A 4 0.01 8.82 2.31
CA VAL A 4 0.74 7.57 2.46
C VAL A 4 0.49 6.75 1.20
N LEU A 5 1.56 6.31 0.54
CA LEU A 5 1.50 5.49 -0.66
C LEU A 5 1.95 4.05 -0.33
N LYS A 6 1.06 3.09 -0.45
CA LYS A 6 1.47 1.69 -0.40
C LYS A 6 1.92 1.26 -1.80
N VAL A 7 3.18 0.87 -1.94
CA VAL A 7 3.72 0.38 -3.22
C VAL A 7 3.64 -1.14 -3.24
N GLY A 8 2.76 -1.67 -4.09
CA GLY A 8 2.48 -3.11 -4.21
C GLY A 8 3.69 -3.91 -4.67
N GLY A 9 3.84 -5.12 -4.10
CA GLY A 9 4.96 -6.00 -4.46
C GLY A 9 4.87 -6.57 -5.87
N SER A 10 3.67 -6.76 -6.41
CA SER A 10 3.44 -7.20 -7.80
C SER A 10 4.02 -6.25 -8.86
N LEU A 11 4.22 -4.99 -8.51
CA LEU A 11 4.85 -4.01 -9.41
C LEU A 11 6.31 -4.37 -9.75
N ALA A 12 6.98 -5.19 -8.95
CA ALA A 12 8.34 -5.65 -9.21
C ALA A 12 8.43 -6.66 -10.38
N GLU A 13 7.29 -7.21 -10.83
CA GLU A 13 7.23 -8.09 -12.00
C GLU A 13 7.55 -7.34 -13.32
N ASP A 14 7.37 -6.01 -13.34
CA ASP A 14 7.79 -5.13 -14.45
C ASP A 14 8.84 -4.11 -13.97
N PRO A 15 10.13 -4.42 -14.09
CA PRO A 15 11.22 -3.56 -13.63
C PRO A 15 11.23 -2.17 -14.26
N ALA A 16 10.81 -2.05 -15.53
CA ALA A 16 10.80 -0.77 -16.23
C ALA A 16 9.69 0.14 -15.67
N SER A 17 8.49 -0.39 -15.46
CA SER A 17 7.38 0.34 -14.86
C SER A 17 7.65 0.71 -13.42
N LEU A 18 8.21 -0.20 -12.61
CA LEU A 18 8.59 0.09 -11.22
C LEU A 18 9.63 1.21 -11.14
N THR A 19 10.68 1.16 -11.97
CA THR A 19 11.72 2.20 -12.01
C THR A 19 11.12 3.56 -12.35
N ARG A 20 10.23 3.63 -13.34
CA ARG A 20 9.53 4.85 -13.73
C ARG A 20 8.64 5.38 -12.60
N LEU A 21 7.91 4.50 -11.90
CA LEU A 21 7.13 4.85 -10.71
C LEU A 21 8.03 5.46 -9.62
N CYS A 22 9.13 4.80 -9.26
CA CYS A 22 10.07 5.27 -8.25
C CYS A 22 10.66 6.64 -8.59
N GLN A 23 11.02 6.88 -9.86
CA GLN A 23 11.48 8.20 -10.33
C GLN A 23 10.39 9.26 -10.16
N GLN A 24 9.16 8.95 -10.54
CA GLN A 24 8.03 9.89 -10.40
C GLN A 24 7.72 10.20 -8.94
N LEU A 25 7.74 9.21 -8.04
CA LEU A 25 7.53 9.42 -6.61
C LEU A 25 8.63 10.33 -6.02
N SER A 26 9.87 10.14 -6.42
CA SER A 26 10.97 11.04 -6.04
C SER A 26 10.74 12.49 -6.49
N VAL A 27 10.20 12.69 -7.70
CA VAL A 27 9.83 14.03 -8.20
C VAL A 27 8.67 14.61 -7.39
N LEU A 28 7.64 13.82 -7.11
CA LEU A 28 6.47 14.27 -6.33
C LEU A 28 6.86 14.66 -4.90
N ALA A 29 7.81 13.96 -4.28
CA ALA A 29 8.30 14.26 -2.93
C ALA A 29 8.92 15.67 -2.80
N ARG A 30 9.32 16.30 -3.90
CA ARG A 30 9.82 17.70 -3.89
C ARG A 30 8.70 18.71 -3.57
N SER A 31 7.46 18.37 -3.92
CA SER A 31 6.30 19.26 -3.77
C SER A 31 5.33 18.80 -2.69
N TYR A 32 5.27 17.50 -2.42
CA TYR A 32 4.32 16.89 -1.50
C TYR A 32 5.03 16.13 -0.37
N ARG A 33 4.47 16.20 0.83
CA ARG A 33 4.92 15.37 1.96
C ARG A 33 4.26 14.01 1.83
N ILE A 34 4.96 13.08 1.20
CA ILE A 34 4.51 11.72 0.95
C ILE A 34 5.42 10.70 1.63
N LEU A 35 4.84 9.57 2.00
CA LEU A 35 5.50 8.42 2.61
C LEU A 35 5.24 7.18 1.77
N ILE A 36 6.26 6.35 1.57
CA ILE A 36 6.07 5.00 1.02
C ILE A 36 5.96 3.98 2.15
N VAL A 37 4.91 3.13 2.08
CA VAL A 37 4.81 1.88 2.82
C VAL A 37 4.97 0.74 1.82
N PRO A 38 5.99 -0.12 1.97
CA PRO A 38 6.25 -1.20 1.01
C PRO A 38 5.23 -2.31 1.13
N GLY A 39 4.91 -2.98 0.02
CA GLY A 39 4.25 -4.28 0.03
C GLY A 39 5.22 -5.41 0.40
N GLY A 40 4.76 -6.66 0.33
CA GLY A 40 5.61 -7.82 0.65
C GLY A 40 6.38 -8.39 -0.53
N GLY A 41 5.85 -8.27 -1.76
CA GLY A 41 6.45 -8.80 -2.98
C GLY A 41 6.77 -10.29 -2.91
N GLU A 42 7.77 -10.72 -3.68
CA GLU A 42 8.25 -12.12 -3.70
C GLU A 42 8.71 -12.62 -2.32
N PHE A 43 9.17 -11.71 -1.45
CA PHE A 43 9.54 -12.07 -0.08
C PHE A 43 8.34 -12.59 0.72
N ALA A 44 7.17 -11.93 0.60
CA ALA A 44 5.94 -12.40 1.23
C ALA A 44 5.38 -13.67 0.55
N ASP A 45 5.57 -13.84 -0.75
CA ASP A 45 5.17 -15.07 -1.46
C ASP A 45 6.00 -16.27 -1.02
N THR A 46 7.27 -16.05 -0.69
CA THR A 46 8.10 -17.07 -0.03
C THR A 46 7.52 -17.48 1.32
N VAL A 47 7.07 -16.50 2.13
CA VAL A 47 6.40 -16.79 3.41
C VAL A 47 5.11 -17.59 3.19
N ARG A 48 4.27 -17.23 2.21
CA ARG A 48 3.05 -17.99 1.86
C ARG A 48 3.34 -19.44 1.47
N LYS A 49 4.42 -19.67 0.70
CA LYS A 49 4.85 -21.03 0.34
C LYS A 49 5.27 -21.82 1.56
N LEU A 50 6.05 -21.21 2.46
CA LEU A 50 6.47 -21.85 3.72
C LEU A 50 5.27 -22.16 4.61
N ASP A 51 4.35 -21.23 4.78
CA ASP A 51 3.13 -21.42 5.56
C ASP A 51 2.29 -22.58 5.01
N LYS A 52 2.04 -22.61 3.71
CA LYS A 52 1.33 -23.72 3.05
C LYS A 52 2.01 -25.07 3.26
N THR A 53 3.36 -25.11 3.27
CA THR A 53 4.14 -26.35 3.38
C THR A 53 4.24 -26.82 4.82
N TYR A 54 4.54 -25.93 5.75
CA TYR A 54 4.87 -26.26 7.14
C TYR A 54 3.76 -25.95 8.13
N ARG A 55 2.65 -25.35 7.69
CA ARG A 55 1.51 -24.95 8.52
C ARG A 55 1.96 -24.07 9.70
N LEU A 56 2.57 -22.94 9.37
CA LEU A 56 3.04 -22.00 10.38
C LEU A 56 1.85 -21.51 11.24
N SER A 57 2.12 -21.12 12.49
CA SER A 57 1.08 -20.43 13.24
C SER A 57 0.83 -19.03 12.62
N ASN A 58 -0.41 -18.56 12.69
CA ASN A 58 -0.81 -17.25 12.15
C ASN A 58 0.12 -16.13 12.62
N MET A 59 0.52 -16.15 13.91
CA MET A 59 1.44 -15.17 14.48
C MET A 59 2.80 -15.16 13.76
N PHE A 60 3.39 -16.33 13.52
CA PHE A 60 4.69 -16.38 12.85
C PHE A 60 4.59 -16.05 11.36
N ALA A 61 3.55 -16.55 10.66
CA ALA A 61 3.32 -16.20 9.26
C ALA A 61 3.12 -14.68 9.09
N HIS A 62 2.31 -14.06 9.96
CA HIS A 62 2.09 -12.61 9.98
C HIS A 62 3.38 -11.82 10.22
N LYS A 63 4.15 -12.18 11.24
CA LYS A 63 5.44 -11.51 11.54
C LYS A 63 6.45 -11.66 10.40
N MET A 64 6.56 -12.84 9.81
CA MET A 64 7.42 -13.07 8.64
C MET A 64 6.97 -12.24 7.43
N ALA A 65 5.66 -12.11 7.19
CA ALA A 65 5.13 -11.28 6.12
C ALA A 65 5.45 -9.78 6.33
N ILE A 66 5.43 -9.29 7.57
CA ILE A 66 5.85 -7.92 7.89
C ILE A 66 7.36 -7.73 7.68
N LEU A 67 8.20 -8.72 8.03
CA LEU A 67 9.62 -8.68 7.70
C LEU A 67 9.88 -8.68 6.19
N ALA A 68 9.05 -9.35 5.42
CA ALA A 68 9.08 -9.30 3.95
C ALA A 68 8.82 -7.87 3.43
N MET A 69 7.94 -7.10 4.09
CA MET A 69 7.74 -5.69 3.76
C MET A 69 9.01 -4.86 4.02
N ASP A 70 9.71 -5.10 5.13
CA ASP A 70 10.99 -4.43 5.41
C ASP A 70 12.02 -4.72 4.31
N GLN A 71 12.14 -5.98 3.87
CA GLN A 71 13.07 -6.36 2.80
C GLN A 71 12.73 -5.65 1.47
N TYR A 72 11.44 -5.64 1.10
CA TYR A 72 10.99 -4.92 -0.09
C TYR A 72 11.20 -3.40 0.05
N GLY A 73 11.08 -2.85 1.26
CA GLY A 73 11.38 -1.45 1.56
C GLY A 73 12.84 -1.08 1.32
N PHE A 74 13.79 -1.93 1.72
CA PHE A 74 15.20 -1.75 1.39
C PHE A 74 15.46 -1.78 -0.12
N PHE A 75 14.84 -2.73 -0.82
CA PHE A 75 14.94 -2.81 -2.27
C PHE A 75 14.42 -1.54 -2.94
N LEU A 76 13.21 -1.08 -2.58
CA LEU A 76 12.63 0.17 -3.10
C LEU A 76 13.53 1.38 -2.82
N SER A 77 14.11 1.46 -1.61
CA SER A 77 15.00 2.58 -1.26
C SER A 77 16.24 2.62 -2.14
N ASN A 78 16.77 1.47 -2.54
CA ASN A 78 17.96 1.40 -3.39
C ASN A 78 17.68 1.88 -4.84
N ILE A 79 16.47 1.65 -5.35
CA ILE A 79 16.09 2.01 -6.73
C ILE A 79 15.36 3.34 -6.86
N THR A 80 15.01 3.98 -5.72
CA THR A 80 14.25 5.25 -5.70
C THR A 80 15.20 6.41 -5.39
N PRO A 81 15.38 7.38 -6.28
CA PRO A 81 16.24 8.53 -6.02
C PRO A 81 15.76 9.33 -4.80
N ASN A 82 16.69 9.79 -3.97
CA ASN A 82 16.43 10.59 -2.75
C ASN A 82 15.52 9.92 -1.72
N ALA A 83 15.30 8.61 -1.82
CA ALA A 83 14.59 7.85 -0.80
C ALA A 83 15.54 7.42 0.32
N TYR A 84 14.99 7.31 1.51
CA TYR A 84 15.67 6.73 2.67
C TYR A 84 14.71 5.87 3.49
N VAL A 85 15.24 4.87 4.19
CA VAL A 85 14.43 4.03 5.06
C VAL A 85 14.36 4.61 6.46
N SER A 86 13.20 4.54 7.09
CA SER A 86 13.00 4.87 8.50
C SER A 86 12.11 3.84 9.20
N ARG A 87 12.32 3.68 10.50
CA ARG A 87 11.47 2.89 11.42
C ARG A 87 10.81 3.77 12.48
N SER A 88 10.92 5.10 12.35
CA SER A 88 10.39 6.07 13.30
C SER A 88 9.32 6.93 12.66
N LEU A 89 8.08 6.85 13.18
CA LEU A 89 7.00 7.75 12.75
C LEU A 89 7.29 9.19 13.12
N GLU A 90 7.99 9.45 14.22
CA GLU A 90 8.41 10.79 14.63
C GLU A 90 9.37 11.41 13.61
N GLU A 91 10.40 10.66 13.17
CA GLU A 91 11.32 11.10 12.13
C GLU A 91 10.57 11.43 10.83
N ILE A 92 9.63 10.58 10.43
CA ILE A 92 8.81 10.78 9.22
C ILE A 92 7.90 12.00 9.36
N SER A 93 7.27 12.18 10.52
CA SER A 93 6.39 13.34 10.77
C SER A 93 7.15 14.66 10.67
N ASN A 94 8.43 14.66 11.01
CA ASN A 94 9.32 15.82 10.95
C ASN A 94 10.07 15.94 9.60
N SER A 95 9.86 15.00 8.66
CA SER A 95 10.56 15.03 7.37
C SER A 95 10.16 16.25 6.53
N ALA A 96 11.15 16.85 5.88
CA ALA A 96 10.92 17.98 5.00
C ALA A 96 10.47 17.52 3.59
N LYS A 97 9.79 18.43 2.86
CA LYS A 97 9.61 18.25 1.41
C LYS A 97 10.98 18.12 0.73
N GLY A 98 11.06 17.31 -0.31
CA GLY A 98 12.31 17.00 -1.03
C GLY A 98 12.98 15.71 -0.58
N THR A 99 12.52 15.09 0.52
CA THR A 99 12.93 13.77 0.95
C THR A 99 11.78 12.78 0.77
N LEU A 100 12.09 11.52 0.46
CA LEU A 100 11.10 10.47 0.28
C LEU A 100 11.35 9.34 1.29
N PRO A 101 10.70 9.39 2.47
CA PRO A 101 10.82 8.32 3.44
C PRO A 101 10.12 7.05 2.94
N ILE A 102 10.75 5.90 3.24
CA ILE A 102 10.17 4.56 3.10
C ILE A 102 10.09 3.97 4.50
N PHE A 103 8.88 3.72 4.98
CA PHE A 103 8.68 3.20 6.33
C PHE A 103 8.86 1.69 6.38
N LEU A 104 9.73 1.22 7.25
CA LEU A 104 9.92 -0.19 7.55
C LEU A 104 9.05 -0.58 8.75
N PRO A 105 7.93 -1.32 8.54
CA PRO A 105 6.88 -1.42 9.54
C PRO A 105 7.19 -2.38 10.69
N SER A 106 8.17 -3.29 10.57
CA SER A 106 8.35 -4.40 11.51
C SER A 106 8.51 -3.95 12.96
N LYS A 107 9.31 -2.90 13.23
CA LYS A 107 9.55 -2.42 14.59
C LYS A 107 8.28 -1.92 15.26
N LEU A 108 7.46 -1.17 14.53
CA LEU A 108 6.18 -0.65 15.02
C LEU A 108 5.19 -1.79 15.23
N MET A 109 4.99 -2.60 14.20
CA MET A 109 3.98 -3.66 14.19
C MET A 109 4.27 -4.75 15.23
N PHE A 110 5.56 -5.05 15.51
CA PHE A 110 5.91 -6.03 16.54
C PHE A 110 5.77 -5.49 17.97
N ARG A 111 5.93 -4.18 18.14
CA ARG A 111 5.79 -3.53 19.46
C ARG A 111 4.32 -3.33 19.82
N GLU A 112 3.55 -2.78 18.90
CA GLU A 112 2.15 -2.41 19.16
C GLU A 112 1.18 -3.58 18.95
N ASP A 113 1.50 -4.49 18.03
CA ASP A 113 0.69 -5.65 17.64
C ASP A 113 -0.81 -5.34 17.44
N PRO A 114 -1.16 -4.31 16.65
CA PRO A 114 -2.50 -3.72 16.65
C PRO A 114 -3.50 -4.44 15.74
N LEU A 115 -3.03 -5.37 14.89
CA LEU A 115 -3.80 -5.99 13.84
C LEU A 115 -3.91 -7.51 14.06
N GLU A 116 -4.99 -8.09 13.54
CA GLU A 116 -5.18 -9.53 13.60
C GLU A 116 -4.11 -10.30 12.81
N HIS A 117 -3.66 -11.42 13.37
CA HIS A 117 -2.71 -12.30 12.72
C HIS A 117 -3.44 -13.24 11.73
N SER A 118 -3.66 -12.75 10.53
CA SER A 118 -4.27 -13.54 9.46
C SER A 118 -3.78 -13.07 8.08
N TRP A 119 -4.03 -13.86 7.04
CA TRP A 119 -3.78 -13.45 5.65
C TRP A 119 -4.86 -12.52 5.09
N ASP A 120 -5.92 -12.23 5.85
CA ASP A 120 -6.90 -11.19 5.55
C ASP A 120 -6.39 -9.79 5.91
N VAL A 121 -5.26 -9.72 6.65
CA VAL A 121 -4.48 -8.52 6.93
C VAL A 121 -3.21 -8.55 6.09
N THR A 122 -3.08 -7.62 5.16
CA THR A 122 -1.87 -7.50 4.33
C THR A 122 -1.24 -6.11 4.45
N SER A 123 -0.35 -5.80 3.53
CA SER A 123 0.29 -4.48 3.48
C SER A 123 -0.68 -3.32 3.24
N ASP A 124 -1.89 -3.58 2.70
CA ASP A 124 -2.91 -2.54 2.51
C ASP A 124 -3.46 -2.06 3.86
N THR A 125 -3.90 -2.99 4.69
CA THR A 125 -4.36 -2.70 6.07
C THR A 125 -3.24 -2.09 6.92
N ILE A 126 -2.01 -2.58 6.81
CA ILE A 126 -0.85 -2.03 7.55
C ILE A 126 -0.59 -0.58 7.11
N ALA A 127 -0.67 -0.29 5.80
CA ALA A 127 -0.50 1.07 5.29
C ALA A 127 -1.61 2.01 5.75
N ALA A 128 -2.87 1.54 5.79
CA ALA A 128 -4.00 2.29 6.32
C ALA A 128 -3.82 2.62 7.82
N TYR A 129 -3.38 1.64 8.61
CA TYR A 129 -3.08 1.85 10.03
C TYR A 129 -1.98 2.93 10.23
N ILE A 130 -0.89 2.83 9.47
CA ILE A 130 0.22 3.81 9.51
C ILE A 130 -0.28 5.18 9.06
N ALA A 131 -1.09 5.26 8.01
CA ALA A 131 -1.67 6.49 7.52
C ALA A 131 -2.56 7.17 8.58
N GLY A 132 -3.36 6.39 9.31
CA GLY A 132 -4.16 6.87 10.43
C GLY A 132 -3.30 7.45 11.56
N LEU A 133 -2.22 6.77 11.96
CA LEU A 133 -1.28 7.25 12.99
C LEU A 133 -0.59 8.57 12.59
N LEU A 134 -0.36 8.77 11.30
CA LEU A 134 0.27 9.99 10.75
C LEU A 134 -0.74 11.09 10.41
N HIS A 135 -2.03 10.87 10.65
CA HIS A 135 -3.12 11.75 10.22
C HIS A 135 -2.93 12.19 8.76
N ALA A 136 -2.71 11.20 7.89
CA ALA A 136 -2.54 11.45 6.48
C ALA A 136 -3.87 11.91 5.85
N GLU A 137 -3.79 12.81 4.88
CA GLU A 137 -4.98 13.30 4.17
C GLU A 137 -5.53 12.24 3.21
N LYS A 138 -4.65 11.37 2.69
CA LYS A 138 -4.99 10.30 1.73
C LYS A 138 -4.16 9.05 1.95
N LEU A 139 -4.78 7.90 1.71
CA LEU A 139 -4.09 6.65 1.44
C LEU A 139 -4.15 6.37 -0.07
N ILE A 140 -3.01 6.03 -0.69
CA ILE A 140 -2.95 5.67 -2.11
C ILE A 140 -2.34 4.28 -2.22
N LEU A 141 -3.14 3.30 -2.62
CA LEU A 141 -2.70 1.93 -2.88
C LEU A 141 -2.27 1.83 -4.34
N VAL A 142 -0.96 1.78 -4.57
CA VAL A 142 -0.37 1.66 -5.90
C VAL A 142 -0.18 0.18 -6.21
N THR A 143 -0.90 -0.32 -7.20
CA THR A 143 -0.97 -1.73 -7.59
C THR A 143 -0.80 -1.91 -9.10
N ASP A 144 -0.94 -3.14 -9.61
CA ASP A 144 -0.78 -3.51 -11.01
C ASP A 144 -2.10 -3.52 -11.81
N VAL A 145 -3.19 -3.02 -11.21
CA VAL A 145 -4.51 -2.87 -11.85
C VAL A 145 -5.04 -1.45 -11.67
N ASP A 146 -5.98 -1.02 -12.52
CA ASP A 146 -6.47 0.36 -12.56
C ASP A 146 -7.31 0.77 -11.33
N GLY A 147 -7.68 -0.18 -10.48
CA GLY A 147 -8.49 0.04 -9.29
C GLY A 147 -9.15 -1.25 -8.80
N ILE A 148 -10.30 -1.12 -8.16
CA ILE A 148 -11.17 -2.24 -7.77
C ILE A 148 -12.14 -2.49 -8.91
N PHE A 149 -12.29 -3.76 -9.30
CA PHE A 149 -13.18 -4.19 -10.37
C PHE A 149 -14.33 -5.03 -9.84
N SER A 150 -15.43 -5.10 -10.62
CA SER A 150 -16.57 -5.96 -10.32
C SER A 150 -16.22 -7.46 -10.25
N GLU A 151 -15.14 -7.85 -10.91
CA GLU A 151 -14.54 -9.20 -10.92
C GLU A 151 -13.04 -9.08 -11.18
N ASP A 152 -12.29 -10.21 -11.15
CA ASP A 152 -10.86 -10.23 -11.45
C ASP A 152 -10.60 -9.88 -12.93
N PRO A 153 -10.05 -8.69 -13.27
CA PRO A 153 -9.87 -8.27 -14.66
C PRO A 153 -8.83 -9.12 -15.42
N LYS A 154 -7.99 -9.87 -14.72
CA LYS A 154 -7.04 -10.82 -15.34
C LYS A 154 -7.72 -12.10 -15.81
N LYS A 155 -8.93 -12.40 -15.33
CA LYS A 155 -9.71 -13.59 -15.64
C LYS A 155 -10.97 -13.30 -16.44
N ASN A 156 -11.57 -12.14 -16.25
CA ASN A 156 -12.80 -11.74 -16.93
C ASN A 156 -12.58 -10.40 -17.65
N VAL A 157 -12.66 -10.43 -18.98
CA VAL A 157 -12.50 -9.23 -19.83
C VAL A 157 -13.68 -8.25 -19.70
N ASP A 158 -14.83 -8.72 -19.21
CA ASP A 158 -16.02 -7.90 -18.98
C ASP A 158 -16.03 -7.24 -17.60
N ALA A 159 -14.99 -7.47 -16.77
CA ALA A 159 -14.85 -6.84 -15.47
C ALA A 159 -14.84 -5.32 -15.59
N LYS A 160 -15.72 -4.66 -14.83
CA LYS A 160 -15.89 -3.20 -14.87
C LYS A 160 -15.13 -2.56 -13.71
N LEU A 161 -14.36 -1.52 -14.03
CA LEU A 161 -13.73 -0.68 -13.01
C LEU A 161 -14.83 0.03 -12.20
N ILE A 162 -14.70 0.01 -10.90
CA ILE A 162 -15.55 0.75 -9.97
C ILE A 162 -14.83 2.05 -9.64
N GLU A 163 -15.36 3.17 -10.13
CA GLU A 163 -14.71 4.47 -9.95
C GLU A 163 -14.79 4.97 -8.50
N GLU A 164 -15.92 4.67 -7.82
CA GLU A 164 -16.17 5.11 -6.45
C GLU A 164 -17.05 4.10 -5.71
N LEU A 165 -16.74 3.84 -4.44
CA LEU A 165 -17.59 3.08 -3.51
C LEU A 165 -17.22 3.46 -2.07
N SER A 166 -18.15 3.26 -1.13
CA SER A 166 -17.84 3.47 0.29
C SER A 166 -17.07 2.31 0.91
N ALA A 167 -16.33 2.57 1.98
CA ALA A 167 -15.66 1.53 2.75
C ALA A 167 -16.66 0.52 3.32
N GLU A 168 -17.88 0.96 3.69
CA GLU A 168 -18.95 0.10 4.18
C GLU A 168 -19.46 -0.84 3.09
N GLU A 169 -19.68 -0.35 1.87
CA GLU A 169 -20.02 -1.19 0.72
C GLU A 169 -18.93 -2.22 0.44
N LEU A 170 -17.66 -1.80 0.42
CA LEU A 170 -16.51 -2.68 0.21
C LEU A 170 -16.41 -3.75 1.30
N GLN A 171 -16.70 -3.42 2.55
CA GLN A 171 -16.73 -4.38 3.67
C GLN A 171 -17.80 -5.46 3.49
N GLY A 172 -18.92 -5.13 2.84
CA GLY A 172 -20.00 -6.08 2.54
C GLY A 172 -19.69 -7.08 1.43
N TRP A 173 -18.59 -6.90 0.70
CA TRP A 173 -18.26 -7.77 -0.42
C TRP A 173 -17.65 -9.09 0.02
N ASN A 174 -18.25 -10.18 -0.41
CA ASN A 174 -17.76 -11.55 -0.17
C ASN A 174 -16.79 -12.05 -1.25
N MET A 175 -16.37 -11.17 -2.16
CA MET A 175 -15.49 -11.54 -3.27
C MET A 175 -14.04 -11.06 -3.00
N ARG A 176 -13.08 -11.72 -3.66
CA ARG A 176 -11.70 -11.29 -3.64
C ARG A 176 -11.54 -10.06 -4.53
N THR A 177 -11.00 -8.99 -3.98
CA THR A 177 -10.70 -7.75 -4.68
C THR A 177 -9.19 -7.53 -4.80
N SER A 178 -8.78 -6.40 -5.41
CA SER A 178 -7.38 -5.98 -5.46
C SER A 178 -6.83 -5.46 -4.12
N VAL A 179 -7.68 -5.36 -3.10
CA VAL A 179 -7.33 -4.93 -1.73
C VAL A 179 -7.71 -5.99 -0.70
N ASP A 180 -7.13 -5.94 0.48
CA ASP A 180 -7.39 -6.91 1.53
C ASP A 180 -8.72 -6.68 2.27
N LYS A 181 -9.23 -7.73 2.93
CA LYS A 181 -10.57 -7.71 3.55
C LYS A 181 -10.67 -6.82 4.78
N THR A 182 -9.57 -6.58 5.47
CA THR A 182 -9.54 -5.82 6.72
C THR A 182 -9.40 -4.32 6.48
N LEU A 183 -8.91 -3.94 5.31
CA LEU A 183 -8.69 -2.55 4.91
C LEU A 183 -9.91 -1.65 5.17
N PRO A 184 -11.16 -1.99 4.73
CA PRO A 184 -12.30 -1.09 4.89
C PRO A 184 -12.56 -0.73 6.34
N LYS A 185 -12.42 -1.68 7.25
CA LYS A 185 -12.58 -1.46 8.69
C LYS A 185 -11.60 -0.41 9.23
N ILE A 186 -10.33 -0.49 8.79
CA ILE A 186 -9.30 0.46 9.24
C ILE A 186 -9.52 1.84 8.62
N LEU A 187 -9.99 1.92 7.38
CA LEU A 187 -10.33 3.19 6.73
C LEU A 187 -11.41 3.94 7.52
N VAL A 188 -12.50 3.25 7.89
CA VAL A 188 -13.57 3.82 8.71
C VAL A 188 -13.06 4.28 10.07
N GLN A 189 -12.25 3.45 10.75
CA GLN A 189 -11.68 3.80 12.06
C GLN A 189 -10.76 5.03 12.01
N ALA A 190 -10.01 5.17 10.92
CA ALA A 190 -9.10 6.29 10.72
C ALA A 190 -9.75 7.54 10.09
N ASN A 191 -11.01 7.44 9.65
CA ASN A 191 -11.70 8.45 8.84
C ASN A 191 -10.81 8.90 7.66
N LEU A 192 -10.40 7.93 6.83
CA LEU A 192 -9.35 8.09 5.82
C LEU A 192 -9.81 7.59 4.45
N ASP A 193 -9.93 8.49 3.48
CA ASP A 193 -10.18 8.14 2.09
C ASP A 193 -9.00 7.37 1.49
N CYS A 194 -9.33 6.40 0.64
CA CYS A 194 -8.34 5.54 -0.01
C CYS A 194 -8.52 5.55 -1.53
N TYR A 195 -7.42 5.63 -2.26
CA TYR A 195 -7.38 5.56 -3.71
C TYR A 195 -6.61 4.31 -4.14
N VAL A 196 -7.19 3.51 -5.04
CA VAL A 196 -6.51 2.35 -5.64
C VAL A 196 -6.19 2.70 -7.09
N VAL A 197 -4.90 2.65 -7.44
CA VAL A 197 -4.40 3.17 -8.73
C VAL A 197 -3.30 2.29 -9.32
N ASN A 198 -3.22 2.25 -10.65
CA ASN A 198 -2.22 1.49 -11.37
C ASN A 198 -0.85 2.21 -11.37
N GLY A 199 0.17 1.55 -10.82
CA GLY A 199 1.55 2.05 -10.78
C GLY A 199 2.23 2.12 -12.15
N GLY A 200 1.70 1.45 -13.17
CA GLY A 200 2.14 1.58 -14.55
C GLY A 200 1.88 2.96 -15.15
N TYR A 201 1.01 3.76 -14.53
CA TYR A 201 0.64 5.13 -14.92
C TYR A 201 0.91 6.11 -13.76
N PRO A 202 2.17 6.35 -13.39
CA PRO A 202 2.50 7.09 -12.16
C PRO A 202 2.05 8.57 -12.17
N GLU A 203 1.74 9.14 -13.34
CA GLU A 203 1.15 10.47 -13.48
C GLU A 203 -0.23 10.59 -12.80
N ARG A 204 -0.97 9.47 -12.68
CA ARG A 204 -2.28 9.44 -12.00
C ARG A 204 -2.15 9.75 -10.51
N ILE A 205 -1.03 9.38 -9.88
CA ILE A 205 -0.77 9.68 -8.46
C ILE A 205 -0.72 11.19 -8.23
N LYS A 206 -0.10 11.94 -9.16
CA LYS A 206 -0.10 13.40 -9.11
C LYS A 206 -1.51 13.97 -9.18
N LEU A 207 -2.35 13.45 -10.08
CA LEU A 207 -3.74 13.90 -10.22
C LEU A 207 -4.55 13.65 -8.95
N ILE A 208 -4.35 12.50 -8.27
CA ILE A 208 -4.99 12.20 -6.99
C ILE A 208 -4.52 13.19 -5.90
N LEU A 209 -3.22 13.50 -5.82
CA LEU A 209 -2.69 14.49 -4.88
C LEU A 209 -3.27 15.88 -5.12
N GLU A 210 -3.56 16.24 -6.37
CA GLU A 210 -4.16 17.52 -6.77
C GLU A 210 -5.70 17.52 -6.70
N ASN A 211 -6.35 16.45 -6.21
CA ASN A 211 -7.81 16.27 -6.21
C ASN A 211 -8.44 16.36 -7.62
N LYS A 212 -7.70 15.94 -8.64
CA LYS A 212 -8.16 15.92 -10.03
C LYS A 212 -8.65 14.52 -10.41
N LYS A 213 -9.69 14.47 -11.27
CA LYS A 213 -10.22 13.18 -11.76
C LYS A 213 -9.14 12.43 -12.55
N THR A 214 -9.03 11.15 -12.29
CA THR A 214 -8.16 10.21 -13.01
C THR A 214 -8.74 8.80 -12.95
N VAL A 215 -8.15 7.87 -13.70
CA VAL A 215 -8.54 6.45 -13.67
C VAL A 215 -8.00 5.84 -12.38
N CYS A 216 -8.87 5.54 -11.45
CA CYS A 216 -8.60 4.89 -10.15
C CYS A 216 -9.94 4.45 -9.53
N THR A 217 -9.90 3.75 -8.42
CA THR A 217 -11.04 3.62 -7.51
C THR A 217 -10.84 4.54 -6.32
N HIS A 218 -11.82 5.36 -6.00
CA HIS A 218 -11.90 6.14 -4.76
C HIS A 218 -12.79 5.42 -3.76
N VAL A 219 -12.20 4.99 -2.64
CA VAL A 219 -12.92 4.40 -1.51
C VAL A 219 -13.13 5.49 -0.47
N THR A 220 -14.38 5.89 -0.27
CA THR A 220 -14.78 6.97 0.63
C THR A 220 -15.17 6.42 2.02
N VAL A 221 -15.06 7.26 3.07
CA VAL A 221 -15.52 6.96 4.44
C VAL A 221 -16.56 7.96 4.90
#